data_2dfaa2aa44eb6ccbd16988dc0cbd3e2a
#
_entry.id   2dfaa2aa44eb6ccbd16988dc0cbd3e2a
#
_cell.length_a   1.000
_cell.length_b   1.000
_cell.length_c   1.000
_cell.angle_alpha   90.00
_cell.angle_beta   90.00
_cell.angle_gamma   90.00
#
_symmetry.space_group_name_H-M   'P 1'
#
loop_
_entity.id
_entity.type
_entity.pdbx_description
1 polymer ?
#
loop_
_entity_poly.entity_id
_entity_poly.type
_entity_poly.pdbx_seq_one_letter_code
_entity_poly.pdbx_strand_id
1 'polypeptide(L)'
;MERIIKIYIYIILLNTIFINSIYASNVNEIQFVEIKVLDKVSSINSKLTLEIGNEVKFENLLIKTLKCKNSEFDDNPEITAYIQVRDLNMSKNDQVFVFNGWFFSSSPSVNPFDHPVYDIWLSKCY
;
A
#
# COMPACT_ATOMS: atom_id res chain seq x y z
N MET A 1 -24.00 52.49 -18.24
CA MET A 1 -22.81 51.75 -18.72
C MET A 1 -21.83 51.39 -17.61
N GLU A 2 -21.47 52.31 -16.75
CA GLU A 2 -20.52 52.02 -15.64
C GLU A 2 -20.93 50.84 -14.72
N ARG A 3 -22.21 50.73 -14.39
CA ARG A 3 -22.70 49.66 -13.54
C ARG A 3 -22.57 48.26 -14.18
N ILE A 4 -22.79 48.19 -15.48
CA ILE A 4 -22.69 46.93 -16.27
C ILE A 4 -21.23 46.49 -16.34
N ILE A 5 -20.32 47.41 -16.59
CA ILE A 5 -18.87 47.14 -16.67
C ILE A 5 -18.36 46.63 -15.30
N LYS A 6 -18.80 47.21 -14.20
CA LYS A 6 -18.42 46.73 -12.84
C LYS A 6 -18.91 45.33 -12.58
N ILE A 7 -20.13 44.99 -13.00
CA ILE A 7 -20.68 43.63 -12.86
C ILE A 7 -19.85 42.61 -13.68
N TYR A 8 -19.46 42.94 -14.91
CA TYR A 8 -18.62 42.05 -15.72
C TYR A 8 -17.23 41.86 -15.11
N ILE A 9 -16.63 42.89 -14.54
CA ILE A 9 -15.35 42.80 -13.84
C ILE A 9 -15.46 41.88 -12.61
N TYR A 10 -16.53 41.97 -11.83
CA TYR A 10 -16.78 41.10 -10.70
C TYR A 10 -16.97 39.63 -11.11
N ILE A 11 -17.68 39.37 -12.21
CA ILE A 11 -17.88 38.01 -12.73
C ILE A 11 -16.57 37.43 -13.22
N ILE A 12 -15.71 38.21 -13.88
CA ILE A 12 -14.40 37.75 -14.34
C ILE A 12 -13.46 37.47 -13.15
N LEU A 13 -13.45 38.35 -12.14
CA LEU A 13 -12.69 38.16 -10.90
C LEU A 13 -13.15 36.89 -10.12
N LEU A 14 -14.45 36.65 -10.06
CA LEU A 14 -15.00 35.47 -9.41
C LEU A 14 -14.58 34.17 -10.12
N ASN A 15 -14.58 34.16 -11.45
CA ASN A 15 -14.13 33.02 -12.24
C ASN A 15 -12.64 32.73 -12.10
N THR A 16 -11.78 33.76 -11.95
CA THR A 16 -10.35 33.54 -11.75
C THR A 16 -10.00 32.91 -10.41
N ILE A 17 -10.82 33.10 -9.39
CA ILE A 17 -10.64 32.47 -8.05
C ILE A 17 -10.94 30.97 -8.11
N PHE A 18 -11.90 30.54 -8.94
CA PHE A 18 -12.26 29.13 -9.06
C PHE A 18 -11.25 28.29 -9.86
N ILE A 19 -10.43 28.91 -10.71
CA ILE A 19 -9.48 28.19 -11.57
C ILE A 19 -8.22 27.74 -10.80
N ASN A 20 -7.90 28.35 -9.67
CA ASN A 20 -6.71 28.02 -8.87
C ASN A 20 -6.84 26.78 -7.97
N SER A 21 -7.98 26.11 -7.94
CA SER A 21 -8.21 24.97 -7.04
C SER A 21 -7.90 23.59 -7.63
N ILE A 22 -7.33 23.51 -8.84
CA ILE A 22 -7.12 22.24 -9.56
C ILE A 22 -5.64 21.80 -9.60
N TYR A 23 -4.76 22.45 -8.86
CA TYR A 23 -3.45 21.85 -8.61
C TYR A 23 -3.53 20.94 -7.40
N ALA A 24 -4.25 19.81 -7.55
CA ALA A 24 -4.04 18.68 -6.68
C ALA A 24 -2.60 18.23 -6.89
N SER A 25 -1.77 18.40 -5.86
CA SER A 25 -0.42 17.88 -5.83
C SER A 25 -0.45 16.40 -6.23
N ASN A 26 0.29 16.01 -7.25
CA ASN A 26 0.64 14.63 -7.48
C ASN A 26 1.47 14.18 -6.26
N VAL A 27 0.79 13.76 -5.22
CA VAL A 27 1.40 12.93 -4.20
C VAL A 27 1.80 11.67 -4.98
N ASN A 28 3.08 11.37 -5.03
CA ASN A 28 3.55 10.09 -5.56
C ASN A 28 2.88 9.01 -4.72
N GLU A 29 1.75 8.50 -5.21
CA GLU A 29 1.00 7.47 -4.53
C GLU A 29 1.82 6.19 -4.62
N ILE A 30 2.16 5.61 -3.47
CA ILE A 30 2.85 4.33 -3.41
C ILE A 30 1.93 3.28 -4.04
N GLN A 31 2.42 2.64 -5.09
CA GLN A 31 1.64 1.68 -5.87
C GLN A 31 2.13 0.25 -5.70
N PHE A 32 3.40 0.07 -5.33
CA PHE A 32 4.04 -1.25 -5.27
C PHE A 32 4.66 -1.50 -3.91
N VAL A 33 4.58 -2.76 -3.51
CA VAL A 33 5.20 -3.28 -2.29
C VAL A 33 6.11 -4.44 -2.66
N GLU A 34 7.33 -4.40 -2.19
CA GLU A 34 8.27 -5.51 -2.31
C GLU A 34 8.32 -6.28 -1.00
N ILE A 35 8.08 -7.58 -1.08
CA ILE A 35 8.23 -8.52 0.03
C ILE A 35 9.25 -9.60 -0.32
N LYS A 36 9.83 -10.19 0.71
CA LYS A 36 10.65 -11.40 0.61
C LYS A 36 9.87 -12.55 1.24
N VAL A 37 9.82 -13.67 0.54
CA VAL A 37 9.21 -14.90 1.04
C VAL A 37 10.28 -15.97 1.14
N LEU A 38 10.47 -16.51 2.32
CA LEU A 38 11.32 -17.68 2.56
C LEU A 38 10.46 -18.93 2.61
N ASP A 39 10.76 -19.89 1.78
CA ASP A 39 10.32 -21.27 1.96
C ASP A 39 11.26 -21.95 2.96
N LYS A 40 10.73 -22.26 4.14
CA LYS A 40 11.51 -22.88 5.23
C LYS A 40 11.90 -24.33 4.95
N VAL A 41 11.18 -25.00 4.06
CA VAL A 41 11.47 -26.40 3.69
C VAL A 41 12.63 -26.49 2.71
N SER A 42 12.60 -25.67 1.68
CA SER A 42 13.64 -25.63 0.64
C SER A 42 14.78 -24.65 0.93
N SER A 43 14.59 -23.74 1.89
CA SER A 43 15.49 -22.61 2.19
C SER A 43 15.64 -21.62 1.02
N ILE A 44 14.68 -21.59 0.11
CA ILE A 44 14.68 -20.67 -1.02
C ILE A 44 14.04 -19.35 -0.63
N ASN A 45 14.75 -18.26 -0.87
CA ASN A 45 14.23 -16.90 -0.77
C ASN A 45 13.73 -16.41 -2.13
N SER A 46 12.51 -15.93 -2.16
CA SER A 46 11.91 -15.31 -3.33
C SER A 46 11.55 -13.86 -3.04
N LYS A 47 11.75 -13.01 -4.04
CA LYS A 47 11.35 -11.60 -3.98
C LYS A 47 10.09 -11.44 -4.82
N LEU A 48 9.05 -10.85 -4.23
CA LEU A 48 7.79 -10.56 -4.89
C LEU A 48 7.52 -9.06 -4.88
N THR A 49 7.06 -8.56 -6.00
CA THR A 49 6.52 -7.20 -6.14
C THR A 49 5.01 -7.29 -6.27
N LEU A 50 4.30 -6.65 -5.36
CA LEU A 50 2.86 -6.65 -5.28
C LEU A 50 2.34 -5.26 -5.61
N GLU A 51 1.38 -5.17 -6.50
CA GLU A 51 0.62 -3.94 -6.70
C GLU A 51 -0.43 -3.80 -5.61
N ILE A 52 -0.54 -2.61 -5.00
CA ILE A 52 -1.51 -2.36 -3.93
C ILE A 52 -2.94 -2.55 -4.46
N GLY A 53 -3.74 -3.31 -3.73
CA GLY A 53 -5.11 -3.65 -4.08
C GLY A 53 -5.27 -4.94 -4.89
N ASN A 54 -4.20 -5.43 -5.51
CA ASN A 54 -4.23 -6.66 -6.28
C ASN A 54 -3.82 -7.88 -5.44
N GLU A 55 -4.47 -9.00 -5.73
CA GLU A 55 -4.16 -10.29 -5.11
C GLU A 55 -3.17 -11.06 -5.98
N VAL A 56 -2.10 -11.54 -5.39
CA VAL A 56 -1.06 -12.31 -6.07
C VAL A 56 -0.97 -13.70 -5.45
N LYS A 57 -0.96 -14.71 -6.28
CA LYS A 57 -0.72 -16.09 -5.88
C LYS A 57 0.77 -16.39 -5.89
N PHE A 58 1.28 -16.84 -4.75
CA PHE A 58 2.62 -17.41 -4.61
C PHE A 58 2.50 -18.79 -3.99
N GLU A 59 2.84 -19.83 -4.77
CA GLU A 59 2.64 -21.22 -4.37
C GLU A 59 1.20 -21.47 -3.87
N ASN A 60 1.03 -21.80 -2.62
CA ASN A 60 -0.28 -22.00 -1.99
C ASN A 60 -0.81 -20.78 -1.24
N LEU A 61 -0.10 -19.66 -1.30
CA LEU A 61 -0.51 -18.43 -0.64
C LEU A 61 -1.18 -17.48 -1.63
N LEU A 62 -2.25 -16.84 -1.19
CA LEU A 62 -2.83 -15.66 -1.82
C LEU A 62 -2.49 -14.44 -0.97
N ILE A 63 -1.75 -13.52 -1.54
CA ILE A 63 -1.21 -12.35 -0.84
C ILE A 63 -1.81 -11.09 -1.44
N LYS A 64 -2.36 -10.23 -0.60
CA LYS A 64 -2.91 -8.94 -1.00
C LYS A 64 -2.40 -7.84 -0.07
N THR A 65 -1.83 -6.80 -0.66
CA THR A 65 -1.46 -5.60 0.08
C THR A 65 -2.56 -4.56 -0.07
N LEU A 66 -3.07 -4.04 1.04
CA LEU A 66 -4.11 -3.02 1.06
C LEU A 66 -3.54 -1.61 1.14
N LYS A 67 -2.45 -1.45 1.90
CA LYS A 67 -1.78 -0.17 2.12
C LYS A 67 -0.29 -0.36 2.32
N CYS A 68 0.49 0.62 1.91
CA CYS A 68 1.87 0.76 2.32
C CYS A 68 2.20 2.22 2.66
N LYS A 69 2.99 2.42 3.69
CA LYS A 69 3.51 3.71 4.12
C LYS A 69 5.03 3.62 4.21
N ASN A 70 5.67 4.65 3.69
CA ASN A 70 7.11 4.84 3.80
C ASN A 70 7.37 6.17 4.50
N SER A 71 7.96 6.13 5.69
CA SER A 71 8.24 7.29 6.52
C SER A 71 9.74 7.65 6.52
N GLU A 72 10.39 7.57 5.35
CA GLU A 72 11.85 7.82 5.20
C GLU A 72 12.31 9.19 5.71
N PHE A 73 11.40 10.16 5.76
CA PHE A 73 11.71 11.53 6.19
C PHE A 73 11.45 11.80 7.69
N ASP A 74 10.96 10.80 8.42
CA ASP A 74 10.72 10.90 9.85
C ASP A 74 12.02 10.61 10.64
N ASP A 75 12.07 11.04 11.89
CA ASP A 75 13.21 10.78 12.79
C ASP A 75 13.47 9.28 13.02
N ASN A 76 12.43 8.46 12.88
CA ASN A 76 12.49 7.00 12.87
C ASN A 76 11.93 6.47 11.55
N PRO A 77 12.77 6.33 10.52
CA PRO A 77 12.32 5.80 9.23
C PRO A 77 11.73 4.38 9.39
N GLU A 78 10.51 4.20 8.94
CA GLU A 78 9.83 2.90 8.97
C GLU A 78 9.02 2.70 7.70
N ILE A 79 9.04 1.48 7.20
CA ILE A 79 8.15 1.03 6.14
C ILE A 79 7.13 0.10 6.77
N THR A 80 5.85 0.41 6.59
CA THR A 80 4.75 -0.39 7.10
C THR A 80 3.80 -0.74 5.97
N ALA A 81 3.31 -1.98 5.95
CA ALA A 81 2.32 -2.43 4.98
C ALA A 81 1.22 -3.24 5.65
N TYR A 82 -0.02 -2.98 5.26
CA TYR A 82 -1.16 -3.81 5.66
C TYR A 82 -1.35 -4.91 4.64
N ILE A 83 -1.12 -6.15 5.06
CA ILE A 83 -1.11 -7.31 4.18
C ILE A 83 -2.09 -8.37 4.70
N GLN A 84 -2.79 -8.98 3.77
CA GLN A 84 -3.66 -10.12 4.00
C GLN A 84 -3.09 -11.34 3.28
N VAL A 85 -3.00 -12.45 3.97
CA VAL A 85 -2.53 -13.72 3.41
C VAL A 85 -3.54 -14.82 3.70
N ARG A 86 -3.92 -15.55 2.66
CA ARG A 86 -4.72 -16.77 2.76
C ARG A 86 -3.89 -17.96 2.30
N ASP A 87 -4.05 -19.10 2.94
CA ASP A 87 -3.46 -20.37 2.51
C ASP A 87 -4.52 -21.21 1.78
N LEU A 88 -4.27 -21.53 0.52
CA LEU A 88 -5.17 -22.31 -0.33
C LEU A 88 -5.27 -23.78 0.08
N ASN A 89 -4.32 -24.28 0.87
CA ASN A 89 -4.35 -25.65 1.40
C ASN A 89 -5.23 -25.77 2.64
N MET A 90 -5.51 -24.66 3.33
CA MET A 90 -6.40 -24.65 4.46
C MET A 90 -7.84 -24.57 3.96
N SER A 91 -8.66 -25.56 4.33
CA SER A 91 -10.11 -25.72 4.11
C SER A 91 -10.77 -24.83 3.03
N LYS A 92 -11.27 -25.43 1.97
CA LYS A 92 -11.89 -24.76 0.80
C LYS A 92 -13.09 -23.87 1.11
N ASN A 93 -13.68 -23.96 2.31
CA ASN A 93 -14.90 -23.26 2.69
C ASN A 93 -14.69 -22.09 3.65
N ASP A 94 -13.55 -22.03 4.33
CA ASP A 94 -13.23 -20.95 5.26
C ASP A 94 -12.25 -19.99 4.58
N GLN A 95 -12.73 -18.82 4.19
CA GLN A 95 -11.90 -17.71 3.73
C GLN A 95 -11.17 -17.06 4.92
N VAL A 96 -10.50 -17.88 5.72
CA VAL A 96 -9.77 -17.41 6.87
C VAL A 96 -8.40 -16.94 6.44
N PHE A 97 -8.05 -15.73 6.84
CA PHE A 97 -6.70 -15.23 6.66
C PHE A 97 -5.77 -15.93 7.66
N VAL A 98 -4.67 -16.49 7.17
CA VAL A 98 -3.58 -16.97 8.02
C VAL A 98 -2.77 -15.79 8.58
N PHE A 99 -2.86 -14.64 7.92
CA PHE A 99 -2.36 -13.36 8.40
C PHE A 99 -3.25 -12.22 7.89
N ASN A 100 -3.54 -11.26 8.75
CA ASN A 100 -4.30 -10.07 8.42
C ASN A 100 -3.86 -8.92 9.35
N GLY A 101 -2.91 -8.12 8.90
CA GLY A 101 -2.35 -7.09 9.77
C GLY A 101 -1.21 -6.29 9.15
N TRP A 102 -0.55 -5.52 10.00
CA TRP A 102 0.57 -4.68 9.63
C TRP A 102 1.90 -5.42 9.73
N PHE A 103 2.68 -5.35 8.65
CA PHE A 103 4.10 -5.66 8.64
C PHE A 103 4.93 -4.41 8.90
N PHE A 104 6.07 -4.60 9.56
CA PHE A 104 7.05 -3.57 9.85
C PHE A 104 8.41 -4.01 9.32
N SER A 105 9.05 -3.19 8.48
CA SER A 105 10.32 -3.59 7.84
C SER A 105 11.49 -3.65 8.82
N SER A 106 11.53 -2.72 9.79
CA SER A 106 12.61 -2.66 10.79
C SER A 106 12.39 -3.61 11.97
N SER A 107 11.15 -4.02 12.21
CA SER A 107 10.77 -4.84 13.39
C SER A 107 9.78 -5.92 13.01
N PRO A 108 10.19 -6.91 12.21
CA PRO A 108 9.29 -7.96 11.74
C PRO A 108 8.70 -8.82 12.86
N SER A 109 9.34 -8.85 14.02
CA SER A 109 8.88 -9.61 15.19
C SER A 109 7.70 -8.97 15.94
N VAL A 110 7.36 -7.72 15.65
CA VAL A 110 6.22 -7.02 16.31
C VAL A 110 4.89 -7.67 15.94
N ASN A 111 4.75 -8.06 14.69
CA ASN A 111 3.59 -8.81 14.20
C ASN A 111 4.07 -9.89 13.23
N PRO A 112 4.59 -11.01 13.74
CA PRO A 112 5.24 -12.01 12.91
C PRO A 112 4.20 -12.76 12.06
N PHE A 113 4.60 -13.10 10.85
CA PHE A 113 3.89 -14.04 10.01
C PHE A 113 4.22 -15.46 10.49
N ASP A 114 3.28 -16.08 11.19
CA ASP A 114 3.44 -17.44 11.72
C ASP A 114 2.78 -18.45 10.78
N HIS A 115 3.61 -19.07 9.94
CA HIS A 115 3.20 -20.10 9.00
C HIS A 115 4.20 -21.27 9.04
N PRO A 116 3.75 -22.52 8.97
CA PRO A 116 4.64 -23.69 9.11
C PRO A 116 5.68 -23.79 7.99
N VAL A 117 5.38 -23.29 6.80
CA VAL A 117 6.23 -23.45 5.61
C VAL A 117 6.90 -22.14 5.18
N TYR A 118 6.24 -21.01 5.34
CA TYR A 118 6.71 -19.73 4.81
C TYR A 118 6.95 -18.69 5.89
N ASP A 119 7.97 -17.86 5.67
CA ASP A 119 8.14 -16.58 6.34
C ASP A 119 8.05 -15.45 5.32
N ILE A 120 7.47 -14.32 5.73
CA ILE A 120 7.31 -13.13 4.89
C ILE A 120 7.92 -11.93 5.60
N TRP A 121 8.72 -11.15 4.87
CA TRP A 121 9.28 -9.89 5.33
C TRP A 121 8.98 -8.77 4.35
N LEU A 122 8.58 -7.63 4.90
CA LEU A 122 8.43 -6.40 4.16
C LEU A 122 9.80 -5.80 3.83
N SER A 123 10.04 -5.47 2.56
CA SER A 123 11.30 -4.91 2.10
C SER A 123 11.18 -3.41 1.82
N LYS A 124 10.29 -3.01 0.94
CA LYS A 124 10.10 -1.60 0.57
C LYS A 124 8.74 -1.34 -0.09
N CYS A 125 8.39 -0.05 -0.19
CA CYS A 125 7.27 0.46 -0.96
C CYS A 125 7.74 1.54 -1.94
N TYR A 126 7.15 1.57 -3.11
CA TYR A 126 7.46 2.61 -4.13
C TYR A 126 6.33 2.80 -5.14
#